data_39e73e1e821734da8c8de7f2b55798d2
#
_entry.id   39e73e1e821734da8c8de7f2b55798d2
#
_cell.length_a   1.000
_cell.length_b   1.000
_cell.length_c   1.000
_cell.angle_alpha   90.00
_cell.angle_beta   90.00
_cell.angle_gamma   90.00
#
_symmetry.space_group_name_H-M   'P 1'
#
loop_
_entity.id
_entity.type
_entity.pdbx_description
1 polymer ?
#
loop_
_entity_poly.entity_id
_entity_poly.type
_entity_poly.pdbx_seq_one_letter_code
_entity_poly.pdbx_strand_id
1 'polypeptide(L)'
;MLCLQDQGAKTLNDVTTTMIQKFFFDGERQIRGHTYKNNIVAVLKGNREFDTWAECKRIINSVPPIRRSRKNYPYLHKDELDIIKSELSTGTLLSLRDKAIMTLLIHTGIRGADIAKMSMTNIDWKADRMNIRQSKTDAPLCLPLTATVGNAIYDYIKYERQNKMGMSNLFLNTFDIKKQLKIRSIGVIVTRALEKIGVRQNGCQKGVRLFRHNLASSLLESGIATNVISEILGHTSPLSLNPYIDADLVHLRECGLDISSFPVRKEVFI
;
A
#
# COMPACT_ATOMS: atom_id res chain seq x y z
N MET A 1 17.50 20.40 8.66
CA MET A 1 18.52 21.35 9.20
C MET A 1 19.10 22.20 8.09
N LEU A 2 19.75 21.68 7.04
CA LEU A 2 20.39 22.47 5.97
C LEU A 2 19.52 23.64 5.45
N CYS A 3 18.25 23.41 5.10
CA CYS A 3 17.37 24.48 4.60
C CYS A 3 17.05 25.59 5.62
N LEU A 4 17.22 25.38 6.92
CA LEU A 4 17.07 26.41 7.94
C LEU A 4 18.40 27.13 8.16
N GLN A 5 19.51 26.43 7.96
CA GLN A 5 20.86 27.04 7.95
C GLN A 5 21.02 28.00 6.78
N ASP A 6 20.47 27.66 5.59
CA ASP A 6 20.43 28.55 4.42
C ASP A 6 19.61 29.84 4.69
N GLN A 7 18.69 29.78 5.66
CA GLN A 7 17.93 30.97 6.14
C GLN A 7 18.61 31.67 7.29
N GLY A 8 19.84 31.29 7.68
CA GLY A 8 20.65 31.96 8.70
C GLY A 8 20.54 31.36 10.10
N ALA A 9 19.77 30.28 10.33
CA ALA A 9 19.70 29.64 11.64
C ALA A 9 20.98 28.82 11.92
N LYS A 10 21.71 29.15 12.98
CA LYS A 10 22.88 28.40 13.43
C LYS A 10 22.56 27.41 14.55
N THR A 11 21.56 27.75 15.38
CA THR A 11 21.12 26.97 16.53
C THR A 11 19.59 26.76 16.47
N LEU A 12 19.04 25.91 17.34
CA LEU A 12 17.58 25.72 17.47
C LEU A 12 16.89 26.99 17.98
N ASN A 13 17.61 27.81 18.72
CA ASN A 13 17.08 29.09 19.22
C ASN A 13 16.83 30.11 18.11
N ASP A 14 17.64 30.08 17.05
CA ASP A 14 17.54 31.00 15.91
C ASP A 14 16.34 30.68 15.01
N VAL A 15 15.74 29.50 15.17
CA VAL A 15 14.60 29.06 14.33
C VAL A 15 13.35 29.85 14.73
N THR A 16 12.90 30.72 13.82
CA THR A 16 11.69 31.54 14.00
C THR A 16 10.47 30.87 13.36
N THR A 17 9.28 31.29 13.79
CA THR A 17 8.01 30.86 13.19
C THR A 17 7.96 31.17 11.68
N THR A 18 8.51 32.31 11.29
CA THR A 18 8.57 32.74 9.86
C THR A 18 9.44 31.82 9.03
N MET A 19 10.58 31.37 9.56
CA MET A 19 11.43 30.38 8.88
C MET A 19 10.72 29.05 8.72
N ILE A 20 10.00 28.59 9.76
CA ILE A 20 9.20 27.35 9.68
C ILE A 20 8.08 27.51 8.65
N GLN A 21 7.42 28.65 8.61
CA GLN A 21 6.36 28.91 7.63
C GLN A 21 6.91 28.89 6.20
N LYS A 22 8.01 29.61 5.92
CA LYS A 22 8.70 29.58 4.62
C LYS A 22 9.24 28.19 4.26
N PHE A 23 9.54 27.35 5.24
CA PHE A 23 9.94 25.97 4.98
C PHE A 23 8.79 25.15 4.41
N PHE A 24 7.55 25.36 4.83
CA PHE A 24 6.39 24.61 4.38
C PHE A 24 5.62 25.29 3.25
N PHE A 25 5.70 26.62 3.13
CA PHE A 25 4.92 27.40 2.20
C PHE A 25 5.80 28.38 1.41
N ASP A 26 5.43 28.61 0.16
CA ASP A 26 5.90 29.72 -0.67
C ASP A 26 4.69 30.63 -0.92
N GLY A 27 4.62 31.73 -0.19
CA GLY A 27 3.40 32.52 -0.05
C GLY A 27 2.25 31.67 0.51
N GLU A 28 1.13 31.60 -0.20
CA GLU A 28 -0.01 30.75 0.16
C GLU A 28 0.12 29.29 -0.32
N ARG A 29 1.07 29.02 -1.22
CA ARG A 29 1.27 27.71 -1.83
C ARG A 29 2.02 26.77 -0.90
N GLN A 30 1.39 25.65 -0.52
CA GLN A 30 2.06 24.60 0.24
C GLN A 30 3.09 23.86 -0.63
N ILE A 31 4.38 23.93 -0.26
CA ILE A 31 5.49 23.29 -0.98
C ILE A 31 5.94 21.98 -0.34
N ARG A 32 5.68 21.76 0.96
CA ARG A 32 6.01 20.52 1.67
C ARG A 32 4.81 19.90 2.34
N GLY A 33 4.68 18.59 2.18
CA GLY A 33 3.51 17.84 2.64
C GLY A 33 3.60 17.31 4.07
N HIS A 34 2.54 16.64 4.48
CA HIS A 34 2.35 16.06 5.83
C HIS A 34 3.45 15.07 6.24
N THR A 35 4.09 14.38 5.29
CA THR A 35 5.21 13.46 5.57
C THR A 35 6.42 14.21 6.10
N TYR A 36 6.75 15.36 5.50
CA TYR A 36 7.83 16.22 6.00
C TYR A 36 7.55 16.73 7.42
N LYS A 37 6.32 17.18 7.68
CA LYS A 37 5.88 17.58 9.02
C LYS A 37 6.10 16.44 10.02
N ASN A 38 5.62 15.24 9.72
CA ASN A 38 5.73 14.10 10.62
C ASN A 38 7.18 13.71 10.89
N ASN A 39 8.04 13.74 9.88
CA ASN A 39 9.46 13.42 10.04
C ASN A 39 10.16 14.45 10.93
N ILE A 40 9.92 15.74 10.71
CA ILE A 40 10.50 16.80 11.53
C ILE A 40 10.03 16.68 12.99
N VAL A 41 8.72 16.52 13.19
CA VAL A 41 8.15 16.34 14.53
C VAL A 41 8.69 15.09 15.22
N ALA A 42 8.87 13.99 14.50
CA ALA A 42 9.44 12.75 15.04
C ALA A 42 10.90 12.95 15.49
N VAL A 43 11.73 13.61 14.66
CA VAL A 43 13.12 13.92 15.00
C VAL A 43 13.19 14.84 16.22
N LEU A 44 12.41 15.91 16.24
CA LEU A 44 12.38 16.84 17.37
C LEU A 44 11.89 16.17 18.66
N LYS A 45 10.91 15.28 18.58
CA LYS A 45 10.44 14.48 19.72
C LYS A 45 11.45 13.46 20.23
N GLY A 46 12.38 13.00 19.38
CA GLY A 46 13.50 12.16 19.79
C GLY A 46 14.47 12.85 20.76
N ASN A 47 14.45 14.19 20.82
CA ASN A 47 15.32 14.98 21.72
C ASN A 47 14.68 15.29 23.09
N ARG A 48 13.71 14.50 23.55
CA ARG A 48 13.00 14.75 24.82
C ARG A 48 13.89 14.70 26.06
N GLU A 49 14.95 13.95 26.01
CA GLU A 49 15.89 13.73 27.12
C GLU A 49 17.06 14.72 27.12
N PHE A 50 17.11 15.64 26.16
CA PHE A 50 18.19 16.63 26.04
C PHE A 50 17.76 18.01 26.50
N ASP A 51 18.74 18.83 26.92
CA ASP A 51 18.53 20.22 27.39
C ASP A 51 17.82 21.12 26.35
N THR A 52 17.92 20.75 25.06
CA THR A 52 17.27 21.43 23.92
C THR A 52 15.80 21.13 23.74
N TRP A 53 15.17 20.40 24.68
CA TRP A 53 13.77 20.02 24.54
C TRP A 53 12.79 21.21 24.52
N ALA A 54 13.08 22.26 25.28
CA ALA A 54 12.22 23.48 25.32
C ALA A 54 12.13 24.09 23.91
N GLU A 55 13.26 24.25 23.23
CA GLU A 55 13.35 24.75 21.85
C GLU A 55 12.67 23.83 20.86
N CYS A 56 12.89 22.52 20.97
CA CYS A 56 12.23 21.53 20.14
C CYS A 56 10.69 21.61 20.28
N LYS A 57 10.19 21.74 21.50
CA LYS A 57 8.76 21.88 21.77
C LYS A 57 8.20 23.18 21.19
N ARG A 58 8.94 24.29 21.30
CA ARG A 58 8.58 25.57 20.68
C ARG A 58 8.47 25.44 19.15
N ILE A 59 9.45 24.82 18.52
CA ILE A 59 9.46 24.57 17.07
C ILE A 59 8.28 23.68 16.66
N ILE A 60 8.01 22.60 17.39
CA ILE A 60 6.87 21.70 17.10
C ILE A 60 5.55 22.46 17.13
N ASN A 61 5.35 23.31 18.13
CA ASN A 61 4.13 24.10 18.28
C ASN A 61 3.98 25.20 17.21
N SER A 62 5.10 25.65 16.63
CA SER A 62 5.12 26.65 15.56
C SER A 62 4.89 26.03 14.15
N VAL A 63 4.82 24.69 14.02
CA VAL A 63 4.59 24.06 12.72
C VAL A 63 3.14 24.29 12.26
N PRO A 64 2.92 24.93 11.10
CA PRO A 64 1.59 25.28 10.63
C PRO A 64 0.74 24.03 10.33
N PRO A 65 -0.60 24.18 10.27
CA PRO A 65 -1.48 23.12 9.80
C PRO A 65 -1.17 22.81 8.33
N ILE A 66 -0.76 21.57 8.06
CA ILE A 66 -0.42 21.10 6.72
C ILE A 66 -1.62 20.34 6.15
N ARG A 67 -2.15 20.78 5.02
CA ARG A 67 -3.22 20.06 4.32
C ARG A 67 -2.69 18.71 3.82
N ARG A 68 -3.43 17.66 4.08
CA ARG A 68 -3.16 16.37 3.47
C ARG A 68 -3.63 16.42 2.04
N SER A 69 -2.73 16.23 1.08
CA SER A 69 -3.18 16.00 -0.29
C SER A 69 -4.00 14.72 -0.33
N ARG A 70 -5.18 14.76 -0.91
CA ARG A 70 -5.95 13.55 -1.24
C ARG A 70 -5.09 12.75 -2.22
N LYS A 71 -4.71 11.55 -1.84
CA LYS A 71 -3.97 10.66 -2.73
C LYS A 71 -4.98 9.87 -3.51
N ASN A 72 -5.03 10.08 -4.82
CA ASN A 72 -5.70 9.13 -5.68
C ASN A 72 -4.92 7.83 -5.64
N TYR A 73 -5.54 6.78 -5.10
CA TYR A 73 -4.94 5.46 -5.10
C TYR A 73 -5.19 4.83 -6.48
N PRO A 74 -4.12 4.42 -7.18
CA PRO A 74 -4.30 3.73 -8.45
C PRO A 74 -5.00 2.39 -8.19
N TYR A 75 -5.98 2.08 -9.02
CA TYR A 75 -6.64 0.78 -9.05
C TYR A 75 -6.45 0.14 -10.42
N LEU A 76 -6.70 -1.15 -10.52
CA LEU A 76 -6.69 -1.88 -11.79
C LEU A 76 -8.02 -1.71 -12.49
N HIS A 77 -7.99 -1.34 -13.75
CA HIS A 77 -9.19 -1.36 -14.61
C HIS A 77 -9.61 -2.81 -14.88
N LYS A 78 -10.87 -3.01 -15.21
CA LYS A 78 -11.42 -4.34 -15.48
C LYS A 78 -10.62 -5.07 -16.57
N ASP A 79 -10.32 -4.39 -17.67
CA ASP A 79 -9.54 -4.96 -18.77
C ASP A 79 -8.14 -5.39 -18.34
N GLU A 80 -7.46 -4.59 -17.49
CA GLU A 80 -6.16 -4.95 -16.92
C GLU A 80 -6.25 -6.21 -16.06
N LEU A 81 -7.32 -6.32 -15.25
CA LEU A 81 -7.56 -7.49 -14.41
C LEU A 81 -7.84 -8.74 -15.24
N ASP A 82 -8.61 -8.63 -16.30
CA ASP A 82 -8.97 -9.76 -17.17
C ASP A 82 -7.71 -10.28 -17.90
N ILE A 83 -6.85 -9.41 -18.39
CA ILE A 83 -5.54 -9.76 -18.97
C ILE A 83 -4.68 -10.51 -17.93
N ILE A 84 -4.56 -9.97 -16.71
CA ILE A 84 -3.76 -10.58 -15.65
C ILE A 84 -4.34 -11.98 -15.28
N LYS A 85 -5.66 -12.09 -15.08
CA LYS A 85 -6.31 -13.36 -14.74
C LYS A 85 -6.14 -14.40 -15.83
N SER A 86 -6.24 -14.02 -17.11
CA SER A 86 -5.99 -14.91 -18.24
C SER A 86 -4.57 -15.46 -18.21
N GLU A 87 -3.55 -14.63 -18.01
CA GLU A 87 -2.16 -15.09 -17.89
C GLU A 87 -1.96 -16.00 -16.68
N LEU A 88 -2.60 -15.73 -15.55
CA LEU A 88 -2.46 -16.56 -14.35
C LEU A 88 -3.10 -17.93 -14.52
N SER A 89 -4.16 -18.04 -15.33
CA SER A 89 -4.85 -19.32 -15.57
C SER A 89 -4.18 -20.18 -16.63
N THR A 90 -3.92 -19.61 -17.80
CA THR A 90 -3.48 -20.38 -18.99
C THR A 90 -2.18 -19.86 -19.62
N GLY A 91 -1.72 -18.68 -19.23
CA GLY A 91 -0.54 -18.06 -19.80
C GLY A 91 0.76 -18.81 -19.48
N THR A 92 1.83 -18.47 -20.16
CA THR A 92 3.17 -19.08 -20.03
C THR A 92 4.29 -18.06 -19.82
N LEU A 93 3.93 -16.78 -19.72
CA LEU A 93 4.91 -15.69 -19.59
C LEU A 93 5.56 -15.64 -18.20
N LEU A 94 4.82 -16.07 -17.17
CA LEU A 94 5.26 -16.02 -15.79
C LEU A 94 5.73 -17.39 -15.28
N SER A 95 6.72 -17.40 -14.39
CA SER A 95 7.10 -18.58 -13.62
C SER A 95 5.98 -18.99 -12.66
N LEU A 96 5.94 -20.26 -12.24
CA LEU A 96 4.93 -20.74 -11.28
C LEU A 96 5.00 -19.99 -9.95
N ARG A 97 6.21 -19.62 -9.50
CA ARG A 97 6.40 -18.77 -8.32
C ARG A 97 5.71 -17.41 -8.49
N ASP A 98 5.98 -16.74 -9.60
CA ASP A 98 5.46 -15.41 -9.85
C ASP A 98 3.93 -15.45 -10.05
N LYS A 99 3.40 -16.51 -10.69
CA LYS A 99 1.96 -16.77 -10.75
C LYS A 99 1.35 -16.96 -9.37
N ALA A 100 1.94 -17.78 -8.51
CA ALA A 100 1.44 -18.00 -7.16
C ALA A 100 1.42 -16.70 -6.33
N ILE A 101 2.48 -15.88 -6.42
CA ILE A 101 2.54 -14.57 -5.75
C ILE A 101 1.44 -13.63 -6.28
N MET A 102 1.27 -13.54 -7.60
CA MET A 102 0.27 -12.66 -8.22
C MET A 102 -1.15 -13.12 -7.88
N THR A 103 -1.41 -14.42 -7.89
CA THR A 103 -2.71 -15.02 -7.52
C THR A 103 -3.05 -14.71 -6.06
N LEU A 104 -2.09 -14.88 -5.14
CA LEU A 104 -2.25 -14.47 -3.73
C LEU A 104 -2.62 -12.99 -3.61
N LEU A 105 -1.92 -12.11 -4.32
CA LEU A 105 -2.16 -10.66 -4.25
C LEU A 105 -3.55 -10.29 -4.74
N ILE A 106 -4.01 -10.86 -5.85
CA ILE A 106 -5.32 -10.55 -6.44
C ILE A 106 -6.46 -11.02 -5.53
N HIS A 107 -6.36 -12.26 -5.03
CA HIS A 107 -7.47 -12.88 -4.30
C HIS A 107 -7.51 -12.50 -2.81
N THR A 108 -6.39 -12.11 -2.21
CA THR A 108 -6.32 -11.87 -0.77
C THR A 108 -5.92 -10.45 -0.37
N GLY A 109 -5.37 -9.68 -1.30
CA GLY A 109 -4.84 -8.34 -1.00
C GLY A 109 -3.76 -8.32 0.09
N ILE A 110 -3.13 -9.46 0.39
CA ILE A 110 -2.10 -9.61 1.43
C ILE A 110 -0.92 -8.64 1.20
N ARG A 111 -0.26 -8.22 2.27
CA ARG A 111 0.90 -7.32 2.15
C ARG A 111 2.12 -8.07 1.62
N GLY A 112 2.92 -7.41 0.78
CA GLY A 112 4.15 -8.02 0.26
C GLY A 112 5.15 -8.45 1.34
N ALA A 113 5.16 -7.79 2.49
CA ALA A 113 5.97 -8.19 3.63
C ALA A 113 5.52 -9.54 4.20
N ASP A 114 4.23 -9.80 4.21
CA ASP A 114 3.66 -11.04 4.74
C ASP A 114 3.91 -12.18 3.76
N ILE A 115 3.78 -11.94 2.43
CA ILE A 115 4.16 -12.93 1.41
C ILE A 115 5.64 -13.30 1.52
N ALA A 116 6.53 -12.32 1.69
CA ALA A 116 7.97 -12.57 1.78
C ALA A 116 8.34 -13.43 2.99
N LYS A 117 7.58 -13.33 4.08
CA LYS A 117 7.80 -14.09 5.33
C LYS A 117 6.99 -15.38 5.41
N MET A 118 6.08 -15.62 4.46
CA MET A 118 5.22 -16.78 4.48
C MET A 118 6.03 -18.07 4.50
N SER A 119 5.65 -19.00 5.39
CA SER A 119 6.24 -20.33 5.53
C SER A 119 5.27 -21.40 5.02
N MET A 120 5.78 -22.61 4.81
CA MET A 120 4.98 -23.78 4.45
C MET A 120 3.91 -24.08 5.53
N THR A 121 4.23 -23.82 6.79
CA THR A 121 3.32 -24.06 7.94
C THR A 121 2.18 -23.05 8.04
N ASN A 122 2.23 -21.94 7.29
CA ASN A 122 1.12 -21.00 7.24
C ASN A 122 -0.08 -21.52 6.44
N ILE A 123 0.10 -22.60 5.66
CA ILE A 123 -0.95 -23.17 4.81
C ILE A 123 -1.47 -24.44 5.48
N ASP A 124 -2.72 -24.40 5.87
CA ASP A 124 -3.46 -25.57 6.34
C ASP A 124 -4.30 -26.12 5.18
N TRP A 125 -3.73 -27.11 4.49
CA TRP A 125 -4.38 -27.78 3.35
C TRP A 125 -5.62 -28.61 3.73
N LYS A 126 -5.72 -29.02 5.02
CA LYS A 126 -6.86 -29.81 5.48
C LYS A 126 -8.05 -28.94 5.84
N ALA A 127 -7.78 -27.78 6.39
CA ALA A 127 -8.82 -26.83 6.81
C ALA A 127 -9.10 -25.75 5.76
N ASP A 128 -8.46 -25.81 4.58
CA ASP A 128 -8.55 -24.80 3.52
C ASP A 128 -8.34 -23.38 4.03
N ARG A 129 -7.27 -23.16 4.81
CA ARG A 129 -6.97 -21.88 5.45
C ARG A 129 -5.50 -21.49 5.33
N MET A 130 -5.27 -20.20 5.33
CA MET A 130 -3.95 -19.57 5.46
C MET A 130 -3.89 -18.81 6.78
N ASN A 131 -3.02 -19.23 7.69
CA ASN A 131 -2.81 -18.63 9.01
C ASN A 131 -1.53 -17.79 9.00
N ILE A 132 -1.68 -16.48 9.01
CA ILE A 132 -0.58 -15.55 8.77
C ILE A 132 -0.47 -14.61 9.99
N ARG A 133 0.75 -14.37 10.45
CA ARG A 133 1.04 -13.31 11.41
C ARG A 133 1.53 -12.09 10.64
N GLN A 134 0.76 -11.01 10.70
CA GLN A 134 1.05 -9.81 9.92
C GLN A 134 2.33 -9.11 10.37
N SER A 135 3.25 -8.85 9.45
CA SER A 135 4.56 -8.25 9.76
C SER A 135 4.49 -6.81 10.28
N LYS A 136 3.42 -6.08 10.01
CA LYS A 136 3.29 -4.67 10.40
C LYS A 136 2.60 -4.49 11.75
N THR A 137 1.63 -5.34 12.07
CA THR A 137 0.73 -5.18 13.22
C THR A 137 0.89 -6.28 14.25
N ASP A 138 1.66 -7.30 13.91
CA ASP A 138 1.83 -8.55 14.65
C ASP A 138 0.50 -9.30 14.96
N ALA A 139 -0.59 -8.85 14.32
CA ALA A 139 -1.90 -9.45 14.48
C ALA A 139 -2.04 -10.75 13.66
N PRO A 140 -2.77 -11.76 14.19
CA PRO A 140 -3.12 -12.94 13.41
C PRO A 140 -4.12 -12.57 12.31
N LEU A 141 -3.96 -13.18 11.15
CA LEU A 141 -4.87 -13.06 10.00
C LEU A 141 -5.13 -14.46 9.45
N CYS A 142 -6.38 -14.89 9.51
CA CYS A 142 -6.83 -16.14 8.91
C CYS A 142 -7.58 -15.82 7.62
N LEU A 143 -7.10 -16.36 6.51
CA LEU A 143 -7.71 -16.19 5.19
C LEU A 143 -8.12 -17.55 4.62
N PRO A 144 -9.20 -17.63 3.83
CA PRO A 144 -9.57 -18.86 3.15
C PRO A 144 -8.52 -19.19 2.06
N LEU A 145 -8.17 -20.45 1.96
CA LEU A 145 -7.36 -21.01 0.88
C LEU A 145 -8.30 -21.46 -0.23
N THR A 146 -8.65 -20.54 -1.14
CA THR A 146 -9.49 -20.88 -2.29
C THR A 146 -8.76 -21.85 -3.22
N ALA A 147 -9.51 -22.66 -3.98
CA ALA A 147 -8.93 -23.61 -4.95
C ALA A 147 -7.94 -22.94 -5.91
N THR A 148 -8.26 -21.72 -6.40
CA THR A 148 -7.39 -20.96 -7.30
C THR A 148 -6.04 -20.63 -6.64
N VAL A 149 -6.05 -20.15 -5.39
CA VAL A 149 -4.84 -19.82 -4.66
C VAL A 149 -4.08 -21.10 -4.29
N GLY A 150 -4.79 -22.11 -3.80
CA GLY A 150 -4.21 -23.40 -3.41
C GLY A 150 -3.50 -24.09 -4.58
N ASN A 151 -4.16 -24.17 -5.73
CA ASN A 151 -3.58 -24.79 -6.92
C ASN A 151 -2.32 -24.04 -7.39
N ALA A 152 -2.36 -22.71 -7.45
CA ALA A 152 -1.20 -21.92 -7.85
C ALA A 152 0.01 -22.12 -6.91
N ILE A 153 -0.23 -22.20 -5.60
CA ILE A 153 0.82 -22.50 -4.61
C ILE A 153 1.31 -23.93 -4.75
N TYR A 154 0.40 -24.90 -4.92
CA TYR A 154 0.74 -26.30 -5.08
C TYR A 154 1.60 -26.54 -6.33
N ASP A 155 1.23 -25.93 -7.46
CA ASP A 155 2.00 -26.06 -8.71
C ASP A 155 3.42 -25.50 -8.54
N TYR A 156 3.56 -24.34 -7.89
CA TYR A 156 4.87 -23.79 -7.56
C TYR A 156 5.68 -24.74 -6.68
N ILE A 157 5.08 -25.29 -5.61
CA ILE A 157 5.76 -26.19 -4.69
C ILE A 157 6.21 -27.46 -5.40
N LYS A 158 5.35 -28.02 -6.23
CA LYS A 158 5.57 -29.31 -6.87
C LYS A 158 6.54 -29.24 -8.03
N TYR A 159 6.45 -28.22 -8.86
CA TYR A 159 7.14 -28.19 -10.16
C TYR A 159 8.31 -27.21 -10.23
N GLU A 160 8.32 -26.14 -9.43
CA GLU A 160 9.37 -25.12 -9.51
C GLU A 160 10.18 -24.97 -8.22
N ARG A 161 9.53 -25.09 -7.05
CA ARG A 161 10.21 -24.93 -5.77
C ARG A 161 11.18 -26.09 -5.54
N GLN A 162 12.49 -25.80 -5.69
CA GLN A 162 13.50 -26.80 -5.39
C GLN A 162 13.44 -27.15 -3.90
N ASN A 163 13.17 -28.42 -3.61
CA ASN A 163 13.06 -28.92 -2.25
C ASN A 163 14.48 -29.03 -1.65
N LYS A 164 15.00 -27.95 -1.07
CA LYS A 164 16.26 -27.99 -0.33
C LYS A 164 15.94 -28.13 1.16
N MET A 165 16.44 -29.21 1.74
CA MET A 165 16.29 -29.57 3.14
C MET A 165 16.51 -28.35 4.06
N GLY A 166 15.56 -28.08 4.96
CA GLY A 166 15.66 -27.07 6.00
C GLY A 166 15.04 -25.70 5.70
N MET A 167 14.55 -25.42 4.49
CA MET A 167 13.91 -24.14 4.19
C MET A 167 12.40 -24.17 4.46
N SER A 168 11.98 -23.53 5.56
CA SER A 168 10.56 -23.42 5.94
C SER A 168 9.80 -22.38 5.11
N ASN A 169 10.49 -21.40 4.50
CA ASN A 169 9.87 -20.35 3.71
C ASN A 169 9.14 -20.92 2.47
N LEU A 170 7.93 -20.42 2.21
CA LEU A 170 7.14 -20.81 1.05
C LEU A 170 7.81 -20.35 -0.25
N PHE A 171 8.10 -19.06 -0.36
CA PHE A 171 8.70 -18.47 -1.55
C PHE A 171 10.20 -18.26 -1.38
N LEU A 172 10.97 -18.81 -2.34
CA LEU A 172 12.43 -18.77 -2.31
C LEU A 172 12.98 -17.79 -3.36
N ASN A 173 14.20 -17.32 -3.12
CA ASN A 173 14.92 -16.52 -4.10
C ASN A 173 15.43 -17.42 -5.24
N THR A 174 15.32 -16.97 -6.48
CA THR A 174 15.77 -17.72 -7.66
C THR A 174 17.30 -17.80 -7.77
N PHE A 175 18.00 -16.73 -7.37
CA PHE A 175 19.46 -16.67 -7.51
C PHE A 175 20.19 -17.28 -6.31
N ASP A 176 19.59 -17.24 -5.14
CA ASP A 176 20.16 -17.82 -3.93
C ASP A 176 19.05 -18.55 -3.17
N ILE A 177 18.92 -19.81 -3.50
CA ILE A 177 17.83 -20.68 -3.00
C ILE A 177 17.94 -20.90 -1.48
N LYS A 178 19.12 -20.61 -0.88
CA LYS A 178 19.34 -20.66 0.56
C LYS A 178 18.83 -19.41 1.29
N LYS A 179 18.39 -18.38 0.56
CA LYS A 179 17.91 -17.13 1.15
C LYS A 179 16.42 -16.94 0.97
N GLN A 180 15.80 -16.49 2.04
CA GLN A 180 14.42 -16.00 2.04
C GLN A 180 14.25 -14.87 1.03
N LEU A 181 13.08 -14.81 0.42
CA LEU A 181 12.71 -13.70 -0.46
C LEU A 181 12.63 -12.39 0.36
N LYS A 182 13.33 -11.36 -0.08
CA LYS A 182 13.27 -10.05 0.57
C LYS A 182 11.95 -9.34 0.23
N ILE A 183 11.44 -8.52 1.14
CA ILE A 183 10.22 -7.72 0.93
C ILE A 183 10.29 -6.91 -0.37
N ARG A 184 11.45 -6.28 -0.63
CA ARG A 184 11.68 -5.51 -1.86
C ARG A 184 11.57 -6.37 -3.12
N SER A 185 11.94 -7.64 -3.04
CA SER A 185 11.88 -8.57 -4.18
C SER A 185 10.46 -8.84 -4.62
N ILE A 186 9.48 -8.87 -3.70
CA ILE A 186 8.06 -9.02 -4.07
C ILE A 186 7.61 -7.85 -4.97
N GLY A 187 7.99 -6.62 -4.63
CA GLY A 187 7.68 -5.45 -5.47
C GLY A 187 8.29 -5.56 -6.86
N VAL A 188 9.54 -6.02 -6.96
CA VAL A 188 10.24 -6.21 -8.25
C VAL A 188 9.58 -7.32 -9.07
N ILE A 189 9.20 -8.45 -8.43
CA ILE A 189 8.48 -9.55 -9.10
C ILE A 189 7.16 -9.03 -9.70
N VAL A 190 6.36 -8.33 -8.91
CA VAL A 190 5.08 -7.76 -9.36
C VAL A 190 5.28 -6.79 -10.53
N THR A 191 6.24 -5.88 -10.43
CA THR A 191 6.53 -4.92 -11.49
C THR A 191 6.92 -5.62 -12.79
N ARG A 192 7.84 -6.57 -12.71
CA ARG A 192 8.29 -7.36 -13.88
C ARG A 192 7.18 -8.23 -14.46
N ALA A 193 6.33 -8.81 -13.60
CA ALA A 193 5.18 -9.59 -14.05
C ALA A 193 4.21 -8.73 -14.86
N LEU A 194 3.83 -7.55 -14.36
CA LEU A 194 2.96 -6.61 -15.08
C LEU A 194 3.59 -6.14 -16.40
N GLU A 195 4.90 -5.92 -16.43
CA GLU A 195 5.63 -5.56 -17.65
C GLU A 195 5.61 -6.67 -18.69
N LYS A 196 5.84 -7.92 -18.29
CA LYS A 196 5.80 -9.08 -19.19
C LYS A 196 4.41 -9.31 -19.78
N ILE A 197 3.36 -9.11 -18.97
CA ILE A 197 1.96 -9.24 -19.39
C ILE A 197 1.52 -8.07 -20.29
N GLY A 198 2.30 -6.99 -20.35
CA GLY A 198 1.95 -5.79 -21.12
C GLY A 198 0.99 -4.83 -20.41
N VAL A 199 0.76 -5.01 -19.11
CA VAL A 199 -0.14 -4.17 -18.31
C VAL A 199 0.63 -3.01 -17.70
N ARG A 200 0.06 -1.80 -17.75
CA ARG A 200 0.62 -0.56 -17.16
C ARG A 200 2.01 -0.17 -17.66
N GLN A 201 2.20 -0.17 -18.96
CA GLN A 201 3.49 0.11 -19.57
C GLN A 201 3.96 1.58 -19.37
N ASN A 202 3.12 2.55 -19.55
CA ASN A 202 3.50 3.98 -19.73
C ASN A 202 3.62 4.76 -18.40
N GLY A 203 4.57 4.44 -17.55
CA GLY A 203 4.84 5.21 -16.32
C GLY A 203 3.77 5.09 -15.22
N CYS A 204 2.72 4.32 -15.43
CA CYS A 204 1.68 4.07 -14.43
C CYS A 204 2.26 3.38 -13.20
N GLN A 205 1.72 3.71 -12.02
CA GLN A 205 2.16 3.07 -10.79
C GLN A 205 1.93 1.56 -10.83
N LYS A 206 3.01 0.81 -10.56
CA LYS A 206 3.05 -0.64 -10.43
C LYS A 206 3.42 -1.01 -9.01
N GLY A 207 3.04 -2.19 -8.57
CA GLY A 207 3.49 -2.71 -7.27
C GLY A 207 2.39 -3.38 -6.44
N VAL A 208 2.81 -3.97 -5.34
CA VAL A 208 1.99 -4.83 -4.47
C VAL A 208 0.74 -4.12 -3.95
N ARG A 209 0.84 -2.84 -3.61
CA ARG A 209 -0.29 -2.08 -3.05
C ARG A 209 -1.47 -1.96 -4.00
N LEU A 210 -1.20 -1.96 -5.30
CA LEU A 210 -2.22 -1.87 -6.34
C LEU A 210 -3.30 -2.95 -6.20
N PHE A 211 -2.88 -4.20 -5.95
CA PHE A 211 -3.79 -5.33 -5.80
C PHE A 211 -4.65 -5.23 -4.55
N ARG A 212 -4.04 -4.77 -3.46
CA ARG A 212 -4.77 -4.55 -2.21
C ARG A 212 -5.78 -3.40 -2.33
N HIS A 213 -5.40 -2.33 -3.02
CA HIS A 213 -6.31 -1.22 -3.30
C HIS A 213 -7.47 -1.70 -4.19
N ASN A 214 -7.14 -2.46 -5.23
CA ASN A 214 -8.14 -3.02 -6.13
C ASN A 214 -9.13 -3.93 -5.39
N LEU A 215 -8.65 -4.85 -4.55
CA LEU A 215 -9.53 -5.72 -3.76
C LEU A 215 -10.40 -4.91 -2.80
N ALA A 216 -9.84 -3.91 -2.11
CA ALA A 216 -10.62 -3.05 -1.21
C ALA A 216 -11.74 -2.30 -1.93
N SER A 217 -11.42 -1.69 -3.09
CA SER A 217 -12.42 -0.97 -3.90
C SER A 217 -13.48 -1.92 -4.45
N SER A 218 -13.09 -3.09 -4.97
CA SER A 218 -14.03 -4.08 -5.49
C SER A 218 -14.98 -4.63 -4.41
N LEU A 219 -14.51 -4.82 -3.18
CA LEU A 219 -15.36 -5.24 -2.06
C LEU A 219 -16.32 -4.13 -1.64
N LEU A 220 -15.87 -2.86 -1.65
CA LEU A 220 -16.74 -1.70 -1.41
C LEU A 220 -17.82 -1.58 -2.47
N GLU A 221 -17.45 -1.64 -3.75
CA GLU A 221 -18.37 -1.62 -4.90
C GLU A 221 -19.40 -2.77 -4.85
N SER A 222 -19.03 -3.89 -4.23
CA SER A 222 -19.93 -5.03 -4.00
C SER A 222 -20.84 -4.87 -2.77
N GLY A 223 -20.83 -3.71 -2.11
CA GLY A 223 -21.65 -3.43 -0.93
C GLY A 223 -21.21 -4.16 0.34
N ILE A 224 -19.98 -4.69 0.40
CA ILE A 224 -19.47 -5.36 1.60
C ILE A 224 -19.22 -4.32 2.70
N ALA A 225 -19.70 -4.59 3.90
CA ALA A 225 -19.54 -3.68 5.03
C ALA A 225 -18.07 -3.39 5.37
N THR A 226 -17.76 -2.14 5.68
CA THR A 226 -16.39 -1.65 5.89
C THR A 226 -15.62 -2.35 7.00
N ASN A 227 -16.32 -2.80 8.06
CA ASN A 227 -15.72 -3.61 9.13
C ASN A 227 -15.24 -4.97 8.61
N VAL A 228 -16.03 -5.64 7.75
CA VAL A 228 -15.67 -6.93 7.14
C VAL A 228 -14.48 -6.76 6.20
N ILE A 229 -14.46 -5.70 5.38
CA ILE A 229 -13.32 -5.38 4.53
C ILE A 229 -12.06 -5.13 5.35
N SER A 230 -12.19 -4.40 6.47
CA SER A 230 -11.07 -4.16 7.39
C SER A 230 -10.52 -5.46 7.97
N GLU A 231 -11.37 -6.41 8.31
CA GLU A 231 -10.99 -7.72 8.82
C GLU A 231 -10.28 -8.56 7.75
N ILE A 232 -10.85 -8.67 6.55
CA ILE A 232 -10.25 -9.38 5.40
C ILE A 232 -8.85 -8.83 5.09
N LEU A 233 -8.70 -7.52 5.09
CA LEU A 233 -7.42 -6.88 4.83
C LEU A 233 -6.49 -6.87 6.05
N GLY A 234 -6.97 -7.24 7.24
CA GLY A 234 -6.22 -7.18 8.48
C GLY A 234 -5.81 -5.75 8.85
N HIS A 235 -6.76 -4.83 8.82
CA HIS A 235 -6.59 -3.48 9.31
C HIS A 235 -6.83 -3.44 10.83
N THR A 236 -5.93 -2.79 11.57
CA THR A 236 -6.09 -2.56 13.01
C THR A 236 -6.88 -1.27 13.31
N SER A 237 -7.03 -0.40 12.33
CA SER A 237 -7.78 0.85 12.46
C SER A 237 -8.82 0.95 11.35
N PRO A 238 -10.09 1.23 11.66
CA PRO A 238 -11.15 1.47 10.67
C PRO A 238 -10.79 2.62 9.71
N LEU A 239 -10.06 3.64 10.19
CA LEU A 239 -9.62 4.79 9.39
C LEU A 239 -8.69 4.39 8.23
N SER A 240 -8.16 3.16 8.24
CA SER A 240 -7.34 2.65 7.14
C SER A 240 -8.12 2.48 5.83
N LEU A 241 -9.45 2.44 5.89
CA LEU A 241 -10.32 2.35 4.71
C LEU A 241 -10.74 3.71 4.13
N ASN A 242 -10.61 4.80 4.89
CA ASN A 242 -11.01 6.13 4.42
C ASN A 242 -10.51 6.48 3.01
N PRO A 243 -9.24 6.17 2.63
CA PRO A 243 -8.77 6.46 1.29
C PRO A 243 -9.52 5.74 0.17
N TYR A 244 -10.13 4.60 0.46
CA TYR A 244 -10.94 3.83 -0.52
C TYR A 244 -12.37 4.35 -0.56
N ILE A 245 -12.94 4.69 0.59
CA ILE A 245 -14.26 5.33 0.71
C ILE A 245 -14.24 6.68 -0.01
N ASP A 246 -13.21 7.49 0.18
CA ASP A 246 -13.04 8.79 -0.50
C ASP A 246 -12.94 8.66 -2.04
N ALA A 247 -12.57 7.48 -2.54
CA ALA A 247 -12.43 7.19 -3.97
C ALA A 247 -13.65 6.42 -4.55
N ASP A 248 -14.61 6.06 -3.72
CA ASP A 248 -15.80 5.32 -4.10
C ASP A 248 -16.84 6.24 -4.80
N LEU A 249 -16.57 6.50 -6.08
CA LEU A 249 -17.43 7.37 -6.89
C LEU A 249 -18.80 6.75 -7.20
N VAL A 250 -18.95 5.43 -7.10
CA VAL A 250 -20.21 4.74 -7.39
C VAL A 250 -21.23 5.10 -6.32
N HIS A 251 -20.93 4.82 -5.05
CA HIS A 251 -21.83 5.14 -3.94
C HIS A 251 -21.93 6.65 -3.68
N LEU A 252 -20.87 7.43 -3.97
CA LEU A 252 -20.95 8.90 -3.90
C LEU A 252 -21.93 9.48 -4.90
N ARG A 253 -22.10 8.87 -6.08
CA ARG A 253 -23.12 9.28 -7.06
C ARG A 253 -24.53 8.98 -6.58
N GLU A 254 -24.74 7.88 -5.87
CA GLU A 254 -26.04 7.54 -5.27
C GLU A 254 -26.45 8.53 -4.18
N CYS A 255 -25.49 9.12 -3.48
CA CYS A 255 -25.71 10.19 -2.49
C CYS A 255 -25.92 11.57 -3.15
N GLY A 256 -25.71 11.69 -4.45
CA GLY A 256 -25.88 12.95 -5.18
C GLY A 256 -27.34 13.37 -5.23
N LEU A 257 -27.61 14.65 -4.94
CA LEU A 257 -28.93 15.21 -5.17
C LEU A 257 -29.23 15.20 -6.68
N ASP A 258 -30.45 14.80 -7.04
CA ASP A 258 -30.92 14.95 -8.42
C ASP A 258 -31.08 16.45 -8.74
N ILE A 259 -30.15 16.95 -9.56
CA ILE A 259 -30.11 18.33 -10.04
C ILE A 259 -30.72 18.48 -11.45
N SER A 260 -31.37 17.43 -11.98
CA SER A 260 -31.96 17.48 -13.32
C SER A 260 -33.00 18.58 -13.47
N SER A 261 -33.70 18.94 -12.38
CA SER A 261 -34.65 20.04 -12.29
C SER A 261 -33.97 21.44 -12.23
N PHE A 262 -32.66 21.48 -12.04
CA PHE A 262 -31.88 22.73 -11.94
C PHE A 262 -30.76 22.73 -12.99
N PRO A 263 -31.09 22.93 -14.27
CA PRO A 263 -30.07 22.89 -15.33
C PRO A 263 -29.04 24.00 -15.10
N VAL A 264 -27.77 23.61 -15.00
CA VAL A 264 -26.65 24.56 -14.86
C VAL A 264 -26.52 25.34 -16.17
N ARG A 265 -26.52 26.66 -16.09
CA ARG A 265 -26.27 27.51 -17.26
C ARG A 265 -24.85 27.25 -17.77
N LYS A 266 -24.70 27.00 -19.08
CA LYS A 266 -23.41 26.71 -19.73
C LYS A 266 -22.34 27.78 -19.51
N GLU A 267 -22.76 28.99 -19.18
CA GLU A 267 -21.90 30.19 -18.96
C GLU A 267 -21.10 30.13 -17.66
N VAL A 268 -21.34 29.15 -16.79
CA VAL A 268 -20.62 29.01 -15.49
C VAL A 268 -19.30 28.23 -15.64
N PHE A 269 -19.03 27.65 -16.82
CA PHE A 269 -17.84 26.80 -17.07
C PHE A 269 -16.90 27.39 -18.14
N ILE A 270 -16.93 28.71 -18.34
CA ILE A 270 -15.97 29.41 -19.20
C ILE A 270 -14.92 30.12 -18.36
#